data_697c172ad47701ce76b55e0821a5e8ab
#
_entry.id   697c172ad47701ce76b55e0821a5e8ab
#
_cell.length_a   1.000
_cell.length_b   1.000
_cell.length_c   1.000
_cell.angle_alpha   90.00
_cell.angle_beta   90.00
_cell.angle_gamma   90.00
#
_symmetry.space_group_name_H-M   'P 1'
#
loop_
_entity.id
_entity.type
_entity.pdbx_description
1 polymer ?
#
loop_
_entity_poly.entity_id
_entity_poly.type
_entity_poly.pdbx_seq_one_letter_code
_entity_poly.pdbx_strand_id
1 'polypeptide(L)'
;MKGRTHFTTFAIIIGILSLNTAQASIVTDGLVSYWPFDKGYIIQKTAKDVWGDNNGTIVGNPKVVPGQVGEALEFDGSGDFINLTTLGDFGRQIGTSSFEAWIKTSNTTRWMTLINTHGAECPYWGIEFNGRNEKDRFEIIERTLWYYFSVGGPRSCGKVGRSTRMNIIFDGEWHHIVYTSDYMIDEGVGGSGKRVMYIDSVFVYTNNHSFSGNRAFSPFTAPVTLGARKFPGRKSSGHFMGTIDEVRLYARPLTAAEVYQNFVSTQPYNVTPKGKLSTVWATLKTKL
;
A
#
# COMPACT_ATOMS: atom_id res chain seq x y z
N MET A 1 -77.15 -33.30 16.46
CA MET A 1 -75.75 -33.68 16.29
C MET A 1 -75.02 -32.44 15.81
N LYS A 2 -74.18 -31.81 16.67
CA LYS A 2 -73.40 -30.59 16.33
C LYS A 2 -71.94 -31.06 16.09
N GLY A 3 -71.46 -30.99 14.83
CA GLY A 3 -70.09 -31.30 14.46
C GLY A 3 -69.17 -30.15 14.89
N ARG A 4 -68.17 -30.45 15.67
CA ARG A 4 -67.07 -29.53 16.03
C ARG A 4 -65.96 -29.70 14.99
N THR A 5 -65.72 -28.60 14.21
CA THR A 5 -64.59 -28.52 13.30
C THR A 5 -63.37 -28.02 14.07
N HIS A 6 -62.32 -28.81 14.20
CA HIS A 6 -61.04 -28.43 14.76
C HIS A 6 -60.18 -27.80 13.67
N PHE A 7 -59.87 -26.49 13.78
CA PHE A 7 -58.86 -25.83 13.00
C PHE A 7 -57.50 -26.04 13.66
N THR A 8 -56.62 -26.80 12.99
CA THR A 8 -55.22 -26.95 13.43
C THR A 8 -54.41 -25.84 12.77
N THR A 9 -53.99 -24.88 13.60
CA THR A 9 -53.10 -23.78 13.17
C THR A 9 -51.68 -24.29 13.08
N PHE A 10 -51.14 -24.39 11.86
CA PHE A 10 -49.70 -24.69 11.63
C PHE A 10 -48.93 -23.36 11.80
N ALA A 11 -48.14 -23.24 12.87
CA ALA A 11 -47.18 -22.15 13.02
C ALA A 11 -45.91 -22.48 12.25
N ILE A 12 -45.68 -21.76 11.16
CA ILE A 12 -44.39 -21.83 10.38
C ILE A 12 -43.42 -20.97 11.18
N ILE A 13 -42.45 -21.61 11.85
CA ILE A 13 -41.30 -20.95 12.46
C ILE A 13 -40.27 -20.73 11.33
N ILE A 14 -40.23 -19.50 10.80
CA ILE A 14 -39.14 -19.07 9.90
C ILE A 14 -37.95 -18.80 10.79
N GLY A 15 -37.06 -19.76 10.89
CA GLY A 15 -35.72 -19.56 11.48
C GLY A 15 -34.92 -18.62 10.61
N ILE A 16 -34.75 -17.37 11.07
CA ILE A 16 -33.78 -16.44 10.46
C ILE A 16 -32.39 -16.95 10.84
N LEU A 17 -31.77 -17.72 9.91
CA LEU A 17 -30.32 -17.97 9.97
C LEU A 17 -29.62 -16.61 9.76
N SER A 18 -29.20 -15.97 10.83
CA SER A 18 -28.23 -14.88 10.73
C SER A 18 -26.90 -15.47 10.27
N LEU A 19 -26.64 -15.38 8.98
CA LEU A 19 -25.30 -15.59 8.43
C LEU A 19 -24.40 -14.50 9.02
N ASN A 20 -23.71 -14.80 10.10
CA ASN A 20 -22.55 -14.02 10.52
C ASN A 20 -21.49 -14.20 9.41
N THR A 21 -21.50 -13.33 8.43
CA THR A 21 -20.39 -13.20 7.52
C THR A 21 -19.21 -12.70 8.36
N ALA A 22 -18.30 -13.60 8.70
CA ALA A 22 -17.03 -13.19 9.28
C ALA A 22 -16.41 -12.20 8.28
N GLN A 23 -16.32 -10.92 8.70
CA GLN A 23 -15.77 -9.88 7.86
C GLN A 23 -14.27 -10.15 7.71
N ALA A 24 -13.77 -10.08 6.47
CA ALA A 24 -12.37 -10.29 6.20
C ALA A 24 -11.53 -9.25 6.96
N SER A 25 -10.62 -9.72 7.77
CA SER A 25 -9.59 -8.87 8.39
C SER A 25 -8.40 -8.77 7.44
N ILE A 26 -7.64 -7.67 7.53
CA ILE A 26 -6.41 -7.52 6.78
C ILE A 26 -5.41 -8.64 7.10
N VAL A 27 -4.53 -8.94 6.16
CA VAL A 27 -3.39 -9.83 6.37
C VAL A 27 -2.40 -9.15 7.32
N THR A 28 -2.03 -9.82 8.39
CA THR A 28 -1.06 -9.30 9.38
C THR A 28 0.28 -10.02 9.36
N ASP A 29 0.34 -11.20 8.76
CA ASP A 29 1.58 -11.93 8.59
C ASP A 29 2.55 -11.16 7.67
N GLY A 30 3.75 -10.89 8.17
CA GLY A 30 4.76 -10.10 7.48
C GLY A 30 4.46 -8.59 7.40
N LEU A 31 3.37 -8.08 7.99
CA LEU A 31 3.05 -6.66 8.02
C LEU A 31 4.12 -5.90 8.83
N VAL A 32 4.69 -4.86 8.24
CA VAL A 32 5.74 -4.01 8.82
C VAL A 32 5.19 -2.67 9.25
N SER A 33 4.37 -2.07 8.41
CA SER A 33 3.79 -0.74 8.66
C SER A 33 2.40 -0.63 8.07
N TYR A 34 1.56 0.17 8.74
CA TYR A 34 0.21 0.47 8.29
C TYR A 34 -0.18 1.91 8.66
N TRP A 35 -0.47 2.71 7.64
CA TRP A 35 -0.97 4.08 7.76
C TRP A 35 -2.40 4.15 7.20
N PRO A 36 -3.44 4.12 8.07
CA PRO A 36 -4.85 4.16 7.64
C PRO A 36 -5.31 5.56 7.23
N PHE A 37 -4.60 6.61 7.62
CA PHE A 37 -4.90 8.03 7.39
C PHE A 37 -6.20 8.55 7.98
N ASP A 38 -6.89 7.78 8.80
CA ASP A 38 -8.03 8.26 9.58
C ASP A 38 -7.62 9.44 10.46
N LYS A 39 -8.57 10.36 10.70
CA LYS A 39 -8.36 11.57 11.50
C LYS A 39 -7.78 11.27 12.89
N GLY A 40 -8.18 10.16 13.50
CA GLY A 40 -7.65 9.73 14.81
C GLY A 40 -6.15 9.37 14.78
N TYR A 41 -5.58 9.10 13.62
CA TYR A 41 -4.17 8.75 13.41
C TYR A 41 -3.38 9.86 12.71
N ILE A 42 -4.01 10.98 12.40
CA ILE A 42 -3.34 12.20 11.94
C ILE A 42 -3.22 13.15 13.12
N ILE A 43 -2.03 13.22 13.71
CA ILE A 43 -1.77 14.04 14.89
C ILE A 43 -0.80 15.18 14.51
N GLN A 44 -1.31 16.41 14.42
CA GLN A 44 -0.59 17.56 13.91
C GLN A 44 -0.05 17.30 12.50
N LYS A 45 1.26 17.20 12.33
CA LYS A 45 1.95 16.85 11.07
C LYS A 45 2.48 15.42 11.04
N THR A 46 1.91 14.54 11.85
CA THR A 46 2.32 13.14 11.94
C THR A 46 1.20 12.23 11.46
N ALA A 47 1.48 11.43 10.43
CA ALA A 47 0.69 10.28 10.06
C ALA A 47 1.18 9.06 10.85
N LYS A 48 0.35 8.52 11.72
CA LYS A 48 0.72 7.41 12.59
C LYS A 48 0.79 6.09 11.83
N ASP A 49 1.90 5.37 12.02
CA ASP A 49 1.98 3.95 11.75
C ASP A 49 1.30 3.22 12.90
N VAL A 50 0.14 2.61 12.63
CA VAL A 50 -0.67 1.95 13.68
C VAL A 50 -0.21 0.53 13.96
N TRP A 51 0.70 0.00 13.16
CA TRP A 51 1.26 -1.35 13.31
C TRP A 51 2.69 -1.36 13.81
N GLY A 52 3.55 -0.59 13.18
CA GLY A 52 4.97 -0.44 13.52
C GLY A 52 5.28 0.92 14.16
N ASP A 53 6.54 1.32 14.07
CA ASP A 53 7.04 2.59 14.64
C ASP A 53 7.44 3.60 13.55
N ASN A 54 7.06 3.33 12.28
CA ASN A 54 7.44 4.14 11.12
C ASN A 54 6.47 5.30 10.89
N ASN A 55 6.29 6.16 11.88
CA ASN A 55 5.43 7.33 11.74
C ASN A 55 5.91 8.26 10.61
N GLY A 56 4.98 8.72 9.77
CA GLY A 56 5.26 9.65 8.69
C GLY A 56 5.15 11.11 9.11
N THR A 57 6.02 11.97 8.57
CA THR A 57 5.90 13.42 8.71
C THR A 57 5.18 14.00 7.50
N ILE A 58 4.04 14.64 7.73
CA ILE A 58 3.24 15.30 6.70
C ILE A 58 3.89 16.63 6.33
N VAL A 59 4.16 16.80 5.04
CA VAL A 59 4.66 18.05 4.43
C VAL A 59 3.53 18.61 3.56
N GLY A 60 3.41 19.93 3.55
CA GLY A 60 2.28 20.59 2.90
C GLY A 60 1.03 20.61 3.79
N ASN A 61 -0.13 20.48 3.19
CA ASN A 61 -1.41 20.51 3.90
C ASN A 61 -2.48 19.62 3.26
N PRO A 62 -2.20 18.30 3.08
CA PRO A 62 -3.20 17.39 2.57
C PRO A 62 -4.42 17.38 3.51
N LYS A 63 -5.61 17.21 2.95
CA LYS A 63 -6.87 17.26 3.68
C LYS A 63 -7.32 15.87 4.08
N VAL A 64 -7.87 15.73 5.28
CA VAL A 64 -8.60 14.53 5.66
C VAL A 64 -9.98 14.58 5.02
N VAL A 65 -10.32 13.54 4.28
CA VAL A 65 -11.58 13.40 3.52
C VAL A 65 -12.15 11.99 3.73
N PRO A 66 -13.42 11.73 3.38
CA PRO A 66 -13.95 10.36 3.38
C PRO A 66 -13.10 9.43 2.51
N GLY A 67 -12.68 8.30 3.08
CA GLY A 67 -11.82 7.30 2.46
C GLY A 67 -12.57 6.13 1.83
N GLN A 68 -11.80 5.17 1.35
CA GLN A 68 -12.34 3.84 0.99
C GLN A 68 -12.70 3.06 2.26
N VAL A 69 -11.89 3.23 3.29
CA VAL A 69 -12.12 2.71 4.63
C VAL A 69 -11.97 3.88 5.60
N GLY A 70 -13.04 4.25 6.30
CA GLY A 70 -13.00 5.38 7.22
C GLY A 70 -12.67 6.72 6.54
N GLU A 71 -11.50 7.28 6.83
CA GLU A 71 -11.02 8.55 6.27
C GLU A 71 -9.68 8.35 5.54
N ALA A 72 -9.33 9.28 4.67
CA ALA A 72 -8.16 9.26 3.79
C ALA A 72 -7.49 10.63 3.71
N LEU A 73 -6.32 10.73 3.09
CA LEU A 73 -5.64 11.98 2.81
C LEU A 73 -5.76 12.37 1.32
N GLU A 74 -6.31 13.55 1.06
CA GLU A 74 -6.35 14.18 -0.25
C GLU A 74 -5.13 15.08 -0.46
N PHE A 75 -4.40 14.84 -1.54
CA PHE A 75 -3.19 15.54 -1.98
C PHE A 75 -3.55 16.44 -3.17
N ASP A 76 -3.11 17.70 -3.13
CA ASP A 76 -3.46 18.73 -4.11
C ASP A 76 -2.61 18.72 -5.39
N GLY A 77 -1.59 17.86 -5.44
CA GLY A 77 -0.63 17.81 -6.55
C GLY A 77 0.43 18.92 -6.50
N SER A 78 0.53 19.65 -5.40
CA SER A 78 1.44 20.80 -5.27
C SER A 78 2.01 20.96 -3.87
N GLY A 79 3.09 20.25 -3.58
CA GLY A 79 3.81 20.38 -2.29
C GLY A 79 3.40 19.41 -1.20
N ASP A 80 2.27 18.73 -1.34
CA ASP A 80 1.80 17.74 -0.39
C ASP A 80 2.54 16.41 -0.56
N PHE A 81 3.05 15.86 0.53
CA PHE A 81 3.61 14.50 0.60
C PHE A 81 3.83 14.07 2.05
N ILE A 82 4.10 12.80 2.27
CA ILE A 82 4.47 12.24 3.57
C ILE A 82 5.90 11.72 3.48
N ASN A 83 6.74 12.13 4.42
CA ASN A 83 8.07 11.58 4.62
C ASN A 83 7.99 10.44 5.64
N LEU A 84 8.16 9.21 5.19
CA LEU A 84 8.06 7.98 5.99
C LEU A 84 9.39 7.57 6.63
N THR A 85 10.41 8.43 6.58
CA THR A 85 11.77 8.13 7.05
C THR A 85 12.44 6.96 6.29
N THR A 86 13.44 6.32 6.88
CA THR A 86 14.23 5.27 6.20
C THR A 86 13.63 3.87 6.30
N LEU A 87 12.47 3.70 6.97
CA LEU A 87 11.80 2.41 7.20
C LEU A 87 12.69 1.32 7.83
N GLY A 88 13.77 1.67 8.50
CA GLY A 88 14.63 0.75 9.26
C GLY A 88 15.08 -0.47 8.44
N ASP A 89 14.92 -1.66 9.01
CA ASP A 89 15.34 -2.92 8.38
C ASP A 89 14.50 -3.31 7.15
N PHE A 90 13.29 -2.76 6.97
CA PHE A 90 12.50 -2.98 5.76
C PHE A 90 13.27 -2.54 4.50
N GLY A 91 14.02 -1.46 4.58
CA GLY A 91 14.88 -1.01 3.49
C GLY A 91 15.91 -2.05 3.00
N ARG A 92 16.26 -3.04 3.84
CA ARG A 92 17.15 -4.14 3.46
C ARG A 92 16.40 -5.27 2.75
N GLN A 93 15.08 -5.36 2.91
CA GLN A 93 14.26 -6.48 2.45
C GLN A 93 13.37 -6.12 1.25
N ILE A 94 13.54 -4.94 0.66
CA ILE A 94 12.69 -4.49 -0.47
C ILE A 94 12.71 -5.46 -1.66
N GLY A 95 13.74 -6.29 -1.79
CA GLY A 95 13.76 -7.39 -2.75
C GLY A 95 12.59 -8.36 -2.56
N THR A 96 12.22 -8.65 -1.31
CA THR A 96 11.17 -9.60 -0.95
C THR A 96 10.16 -8.87 -0.08
N SER A 97 9.19 -8.22 -0.71
CA SER A 97 8.28 -7.28 -0.04
C SER A 97 6.98 -7.09 -0.79
N SER A 98 6.02 -6.48 -0.13
CA SER A 98 4.82 -5.96 -0.79
C SER A 98 4.49 -4.56 -0.31
N PHE A 99 3.93 -3.78 -1.22
CA PHE A 99 3.31 -2.49 -0.97
C PHE A 99 1.86 -2.56 -1.44
N GLU A 100 0.96 -2.00 -0.66
CA GLU A 100 -0.42 -1.77 -1.09
C GLU A 100 -0.94 -0.42 -0.63
N ALA A 101 -1.88 0.13 -1.39
CA ALA A 101 -2.62 1.34 -1.08
C ALA A 101 -3.94 1.38 -1.84
N TRP A 102 -4.94 2.02 -1.28
CA TRP A 102 -6.09 2.51 -2.02
C TRP A 102 -5.80 3.90 -2.55
N ILE A 103 -6.14 4.14 -3.80
CA ILE A 103 -5.97 5.44 -4.45
C ILE A 103 -7.23 5.84 -5.20
N LYS A 104 -7.44 7.15 -5.31
CA LYS A 104 -8.49 7.74 -6.14
C LYS A 104 -7.93 8.95 -6.88
N THR A 105 -7.89 8.91 -8.20
CA THR A 105 -7.40 10.01 -9.03
C THR A 105 -8.06 10.03 -10.40
N SER A 106 -8.29 11.22 -10.93
CA SER A 106 -8.72 11.44 -12.32
C SER A 106 -7.64 12.12 -13.17
N ASN A 107 -6.44 12.32 -12.60
CA ASN A 107 -5.37 13.05 -13.29
C ASN A 107 -4.64 12.16 -14.30
N THR A 108 -4.83 12.41 -15.59
CA THR A 108 -4.26 11.62 -16.68
C THR A 108 -3.00 12.24 -17.31
N THR A 109 -2.69 13.49 -16.99
CA THR A 109 -1.69 14.27 -17.74
C THR A 109 -0.45 14.66 -16.94
N ARG A 110 -0.53 14.66 -15.61
CA ARG A 110 0.61 15.03 -14.76
C ARG A 110 1.38 13.78 -14.33
N TRP A 111 2.69 13.85 -14.44
CA TRP A 111 3.54 12.88 -13.79
C TRP A 111 3.38 12.96 -12.27
N MET A 112 3.04 11.85 -11.64
CA MET A 112 2.78 11.75 -10.21
C MET A 112 3.54 10.56 -9.60
N THR A 113 3.86 10.67 -8.34
CA THR A 113 4.52 9.60 -7.56
C THR A 113 3.58 9.14 -6.46
N LEU A 114 3.30 7.84 -6.39
CA LEU A 114 2.58 7.25 -5.27
C LEU A 114 3.52 7.04 -4.10
N ILE A 115 4.58 6.27 -4.31
CA ILE A 115 5.61 6.01 -3.31
C ILE A 115 6.97 5.97 -3.97
N ASN A 116 7.98 6.41 -3.25
CA ASN A 116 9.33 6.51 -3.78
C ASN A 116 10.40 6.43 -2.71
N THR A 117 11.49 5.74 -3.01
CA THR A 117 12.74 5.86 -2.27
C THR A 117 13.77 6.43 -3.21
N HIS A 118 14.32 7.59 -2.92
CA HIS A 118 15.37 8.19 -3.74
C HIS A 118 16.51 8.69 -2.86
N GLY A 119 17.61 7.95 -2.88
CA GLY A 119 18.90 8.38 -2.38
C GLY A 119 19.69 9.19 -3.43
N ALA A 120 20.84 9.72 -3.04
CA ALA A 120 21.83 10.24 -3.97
C ALA A 120 22.42 9.12 -4.83
N GLU A 121 22.33 7.88 -4.35
CA GLU A 121 22.88 6.67 -4.92
C GLU A 121 21.84 5.54 -4.94
N CYS A 122 22.04 4.53 -5.82
CA CYS A 122 21.22 3.34 -5.83
C CYS A 122 21.41 2.51 -4.54
N PRO A 123 20.41 1.74 -4.14
CA PRO A 123 19.17 1.40 -4.85
C PRO A 123 18.07 2.43 -4.67
N TYR A 124 17.12 2.49 -5.60
CA TYR A 124 15.87 3.22 -5.44
C TYR A 124 14.70 2.41 -5.98
N TRP A 125 13.53 2.66 -5.43
CA TRP A 125 12.29 1.97 -5.74
C TRP A 125 11.13 2.95 -5.74
N GLY A 126 10.12 2.70 -6.56
CA GLY A 126 8.93 3.53 -6.55
C GLY A 126 7.84 3.09 -7.51
N ILE A 127 6.67 3.68 -7.29
CA ILE A 127 5.49 3.58 -8.14
C ILE A 127 5.11 4.99 -8.56
N GLU A 128 5.03 5.20 -9.87
CA GLU A 128 4.72 6.49 -10.49
C GLU A 128 3.62 6.33 -11.52
N PHE A 129 2.86 7.39 -11.73
CA PHE A 129 1.80 7.50 -12.74
C PHE A 129 2.18 8.52 -13.80
N ASN A 130 1.69 8.32 -15.02
CA ASN A 130 1.94 9.22 -16.15
C ASN A 130 3.43 9.50 -16.32
N GLY A 131 4.20 8.42 -16.48
CA GLY A 131 5.66 8.49 -16.58
C GLY A 131 6.13 9.34 -17.75
N ARG A 132 7.39 9.77 -17.68
CA ARG A 132 8.03 10.52 -18.77
C ARG A 132 8.62 9.55 -19.80
N ASN A 133 8.55 9.92 -21.07
CA ASN A 133 9.24 9.20 -22.13
C ASN A 133 10.76 9.19 -21.84
N GLU A 134 11.39 8.02 -21.94
CA GLU A 134 12.84 7.90 -21.70
C GLU A 134 13.67 8.63 -22.76
N LYS A 135 13.13 8.73 -23.99
CA LYS A 135 13.80 9.40 -25.13
C LYS A 135 13.56 10.91 -25.12
N ASP A 136 12.36 11.34 -24.71
CA ASP A 136 12.00 12.74 -24.53
C ASP A 136 11.49 12.98 -23.12
N ARG A 137 12.35 13.56 -22.28
CA ARG A 137 12.03 13.83 -20.87
C ARG A 137 10.93 14.86 -20.64
N PHE A 138 10.47 15.51 -21.70
CA PHE A 138 9.38 16.49 -21.66
C PHE A 138 8.05 15.86 -22.08
N GLU A 139 8.06 14.72 -22.77
CA GLU A 139 6.86 14.00 -23.14
C GLU A 139 6.34 13.15 -21.96
N ILE A 140 5.10 13.37 -21.57
CA ILE A 140 4.40 12.56 -20.58
C ILE A 140 3.65 11.44 -21.29
N ILE A 141 3.91 10.20 -20.90
CA ILE A 141 3.11 9.05 -21.36
C ILE A 141 1.89 8.95 -20.46
N GLU A 142 0.77 9.47 -20.95
CA GLU A 142 -0.48 9.52 -20.22
C GLU A 142 -1.01 8.13 -19.85
N ARG A 143 -1.76 8.07 -18.73
CA ARG A 143 -2.47 6.87 -18.27
C ARG A 143 -1.57 5.66 -18.13
N THR A 144 -0.36 5.87 -17.67
CA THR A 144 0.61 4.80 -17.40
C THR A 144 0.86 4.66 -15.93
N LEU A 145 1.01 3.41 -15.48
CA LEU A 145 1.55 3.06 -14.19
C LEU A 145 2.98 2.59 -14.40
N TRP A 146 3.92 3.22 -13.73
CA TRP A 146 5.30 2.84 -13.70
C TRP A 146 5.65 2.31 -12.32
N TYR A 147 6.23 1.13 -12.26
CA TYR A 147 7.00 0.73 -11.11
C TYR A 147 8.46 0.55 -11.53
N TYR A 148 9.34 0.92 -10.68
CA TYR A 148 10.75 0.75 -10.94
C TYR A 148 11.47 0.34 -9.67
N PHE A 149 12.52 -0.41 -9.89
CA PHE A 149 13.43 -0.86 -8.88
C PHE A 149 14.83 -0.79 -9.49
N SER A 150 15.78 -0.32 -8.72
CA SER A 150 17.15 -0.22 -9.16
C SER A 150 18.02 -1.14 -8.33
N VAL A 151 18.85 -1.90 -8.99
CA VAL A 151 19.91 -2.73 -8.40
C VAL A 151 21.25 -2.20 -8.87
N GLY A 152 22.22 -2.13 -7.98
CA GLY A 152 23.57 -1.73 -8.36
C GLY A 152 24.31 -0.98 -7.27
N GLY A 153 25.63 -0.89 -7.41
CA GLY A 153 26.48 -0.11 -6.53
C GLY A 153 26.47 1.39 -6.87
N PRO A 154 27.26 2.21 -6.16
CA PRO A 154 27.18 3.68 -6.13
C PRO A 154 27.30 4.41 -7.48
N ARG A 155 27.64 3.73 -8.55
CA ARG A 155 27.88 4.36 -9.87
C ARG A 155 27.17 3.70 -11.05
N SER A 156 26.34 2.68 -10.81
CA SER A 156 25.66 1.95 -11.88
C SER A 156 24.27 1.49 -11.43
N CYS A 157 23.27 2.33 -11.68
CA CYS A 157 21.89 1.98 -11.46
C CYS A 157 21.30 1.32 -12.72
N GLY A 158 21.16 0.00 -12.69
CA GLY A 158 20.30 -0.68 -13.64
C GLY A 158 18.84 -0.40 -13.28
N LYS A 159 18.13 0.42 -14.06
CA LYS A 159 16.68 0.57 -13.91
C LYS A 159 15.98 -0.66 -14.45
N VAL A 160 15.18 -1.31 -13.64
CA VAL A 160 14.22 -2.30 -14.08
C VAL A 160 12.84 -1.72 -13.79
N GLY A 161 12.30 -1.04 -14.76
CA GLY A 161 10.96 -0.47 -14.68
C GLY A 161 10.14 -0.94 -15.86
N ARG A 162 8.84 -0.99 -15.70
CA ARG A 162 7.91 -1.15 -16.80
C ARG A 162 6.74 -0.22 -16.63
N SER A 163 6.32 0.35 -17.76
CA SER A 163 5.04 1.04 -17.82
C SER A 163 4.00 0.15 -18.48
N THR A 164 2.79 0.22 -17.97
CA THR A 164 1.65 -0.37 -18.64
C THR A 164 0.54 0.66 -18.67
N ARG A 165 -0.15 0.76 -19.82
CA ARG A 165 -1.29 1.66 -19.93
C ARG A 165 -2.44 1.08 -19.13
N MET A 166 -2.97 1.88 -18.23
CA MET A 166 -4.04 1.49 -17.31
C MET A 166 -5.08 2.58 -17.21
N ASN A 167 -6.04 2.55 -18.11
CA ASN A 167 -7.10 3.55 -18.12
C ASN A 167 -7.99 3.48 -16.86
N ILE A 168 -8.13 2.30 -16.28
CA ILE A 168 -9.07 2.04 -15.18
C ILE A 168 -8.76 2.81 -13.90
N ILE A 169 -7.50 3.09 -13.60
CA ILE A 169 -7.11 3.76 -12.33
C ILE A 169 -7.20 5.29 -12.38
N PHE A 170 -7.64 5.86 -13.50
CA PHE A 170 -7.75 7.32 -13.70
C PHE A 170 -9.19 7.78 -13.94
N ASP A 171 -10.16 7.04 -13.47
CA ASP A 171 -11.59 7.31 -13.66
C ASP A 171 -12.20 8.16 -12.53
N GLY A 172 -11.43 8.41 -11.47
CA GLY A 172 -11.88 9.16 -10.30
C GLY A 172 -12.58 8.29 -9.26
N GLU A 173 -12.51 6.97 -9.38
CA GLU A 173 -13.01 6.01 -8.41
C GLU A 173 -11.86 5.44 -7.55
N TRP A 174 -12.21 4.67 -6.52
CA TRP A 174 -11.23 4.03 -5.66
C TRP A 174 -10.67 2.76 -6.30
N HIS A 175 -9.35 2.63 -6.32
CA HIS A 175 -8.64 1.46 -6.80
C HIS A 175 -7.60 0.97 -5.80
N HIS A 176 -7.58 -0.32 -5.58
CA HIS A 176 -6.58 -1.00 -4.74
C HIS A 176 -5.35 -1.37 -5.58
N ILE A 177 -4.24 -0.74 -5.31
CA ILE A 177 -2.96 -1.00 -5.98
C ILE A 177 -2.10 -1.86 -5.09
N VAL A 178 -1.68 -3.02 -5.59
CA VAL A 178 -0.74 -3.90 -4.88
C VAL A 178 0.44 -4.23 -5.77
N TYR A 179 1.62 -4.04 -5.22
CA TYR A 179 2.88 -4.46 -5.81
C TYR A 179 3.53 -5.49 -4.90
N THR A 180 3.91 -6.65 -5.43
CA THR A 180 4.66 -7.67 -4.71
C THR A 180 5.99 -7.94 -5.40
N SER A 181 7.03 -8.16 -4.63
CA SER A 181 8.36 -8.50 -5.11
C SER A 181 8.88 -9.72 -4.34
N ASP A 182 9.29 -10.72 -5.08
CA ASP A 182 9.96 -11.90 -4.55
C ASP A 182 11.32 -12.02 -5.27
N TYR A 183 12.32 -11.40 -4.69
CA TYR A 183 13.63 -11.27 -5.30
C TYR A 183 14.68 -11.92 -4.43
N MET A 184 15.28 -12.97 -4.92
CA MET A 184 16.40 -13.63 -4.25
C MET A 184 17.72 -13.09 -4.80
N ILE A 185 18.64 -12.79 -3.89
CA ILE A 185 19.97 -12.32 -4.22
C ILE A 185 20.97 -13.36 -3.73
N ASP A 186 21.84 -13.77 -4.63
CA ASP A 186 22.99 -14.57 -4.31
C ASP A 186 24.21 -13.63 -4.33
N GLU A 187 24.74 -13.35 -3.12
CA GLU A 187 25.88 -12.43 -2.98
C GLU A 187 27.07 -12.92 -3.79
N GLY A 188 27.56 -12.06 -4.69
CA GLY A 188 28.68 -12.38 -5.58
C GLY A 188 28.30 -13.01 -6.91
N VAL A 189 27.12 -13.57 -7.07
CA VAL A 189 26.67 -14.26 -8.29
C VAL A 189 25.66 -13.42 -9.07
N GLY A 190 24.71 -12.81 -8.38
CA GLY A 190 23.64 -12.05 -9.01
C GLY A 190 22.33 -12.17 -8.26
N GLY A 191 21.23 -12.07 -8.96
CA GLY A 191 19.92 -12.27 -8.38
C GLY A 191 18.85 -12.51 -9.45
N SER A 192 17.79 -13.15 -9.02
CA SER A 192 16.61 -13.37 -9.86
C SER A 192 15.35 -13.24 -9.03
N GLY A 193 14.27 -12.87 -9.67
CA GLY A 193 13.01 -12.75 -8.95
C GLY A 193 11.84 -12.40 -9.81
N LYS A 194 10.69 -12.45 -9.17
CA LYS A 194 9.39 -12.17 -9.76
C LYS A 194 8.77 -10.97 -9.09
N ARG A 195 8.21 -10.09 -9.88
CA ARG A 195 7.37 -8.99 -9.42
C ARG A 195 5.98 -9.11 -10.00
N VAL A 196 4.99 -8.85 -9.19
CA VAL A 196 3.60 -8.94 -9.62
C VAL A 196 2.88 -7.67 -9.20
N MET A 197 1.99 -7.22 -10.06
CA MET A 197 1.08 -6.11 -9.79
C MET A 197 -0.35 -6.57 -9.91
N TYR A 198 -1.15 -6.13 -8.93
CA TYR A 198 -2.59 -6.31 -8.92
C TYR A 198 -3.26 -4.94 -8.84
N ILE A 199 -4.42 -4.83 -9.49
CA ILE A 199 -5.36 -3.72 -9.34
C ILE A 199 -6.71 -4.32 -9.02
N ASP A 200 -7.36 -3.86 -7.95
CA ASP A 200 -8.66 -4.36 -7.48
C ASP A 200 -8.68 -5.90 -7.32
N SER A 201 -7.58 -6.42 -6.74
CA SER A 201 -7.29 -7.85 -6.58
C SER A 201 -7.10 -8.66 -7.89
N VAL A 202 -7.23 -8.02 -9.05
CA VAL A 202 -7.02 -8.66 -10.35
C VAL A 202 -5.54 -8.58 -10.73
N PHE A 203 -4.97 -9.72 -11.13
CA PHE A 203 -3.62 -9.76 -11.69
C PHE A 203 -3.54 -8.92 -12.95
N VAL A 204 -2.58 -8.03 -12.99
CA VAL A 204 -2.39 -7.12 -14.12
C VAL A 204 -1.10 -7.42 -14.87
N TYR A 205 -0.02 -7.67 -14.13
CA TYR A 205 1.29 -7.77 -14.74
C TYR A 205 2.28 -8.55 -13.88
N THR A 206 3.17 -9.27 -14.54
CA THR A 206 4.34 -9.90 -13.92
C THR A 206 5.61 -9.59 -14.70
N ASN A 207 6.71 -9.45 -13.99
CA ASN A 207 8.04 -9.36 -14.55
C ASN A 207 8.99 -10.32 -13.84
N ASN A 208 9.59 -11.22 -14.60
CA ASN A 208 10.72 -12.00 -14.15
C ASN A 208 11.99 -11.31 -14.60
N HIS A 209 12.88 -11.05 -13.69
CA HIS A 209 14.15 -10.40 -14.00
C HIS A 209 15.29 -11.12 -13.32
N SER A 210 16.40 -11.22 -14.02
CA SER A 210 17.66 -11.73 -13.49
C SER A 210 18.79 -10.75 -13.83
N PHE A 211 19.77 -10.66 -12.96
CA PHE A 211 21.01 -9.95 -13.22
C PHE A 211 22.19 -10.77 -12.75
N SER A 212 23.33 -10.60 -13.38
CA SER A 212 24.58 -11.24 -13.02
C SER A 212 25.56 -10.21 -12.44
N GLY A 213 26.47 -10.67 -11.61
CA GLY A 213 27.53 -9.88 -11.02
C GLY A 213 27.27 -9.47 -9.56
N ASN A 214 28.34 -9.00 -8.91
CA ASN A 214 28.35 -8.61 -7.50
C ASN A 214 27.56 -7.30 -7.28
N ARG A 215 26.24 -7.39 -7.28
CA ARG A 215 25.35 -6.27 -7.02
C ARG A 215 24.61 -6.54 -5.70
N ALA A 216 25.23 -6.16 -4.61
CA ALA A 216 24.58 -6.20 -3.31
C ALA A 216 23.40 -5.21 -3.27
N PHE A 217 22.29 -5.59 -2.63
CA PHE A 217 21.33 -4.59 -2.17
C PHE A 217 21.99 -3.84 -1.02
N SER A 218 22.41 -2.62 -1.30
CA SER A 218 22.71 -1.70 -0.21
C SER A 218 21.41 -1.38 0.53
N PRO A 219 21.43 -1.30 1.88
CA PRO A 219 20.27 -0.83 2.62
C PRO A 219 19.78 0.50 2.06
N PHE A 220 18.46 0.66 1.90
CA PHE A 220 17.91 1.97 1.55
C PHE A 220 18.17 2.92 2.71
N THR A 221 19.18 3.76 2.55
CA THR A 221 19.47 4.84 3.50
C THR A 221 18.68 6.11 3.20
N ALA A 222 17.98 6.12 2.05
CA ALA A 222 17.18 7.25 1.64
C ALA A 222 15.80 7.23 2.29
N PRO A 223 15.24 8.40 2.62
CA PRO A 223 13.87 8.50 3.06
C PRO A 223 12.90 7.92 2.03
N VAL A 224 11.89 7.20 2.50
CA VAL A 224 10.74 6.82 1.70
C VAL A 224 9.73 7.96 1.73
N THR A 225 9.19 8.33 0.58
CA THR A 225 8.16 9.36 0.49
C THR A 225 6.91 8.82 -0.19
N LEU A 226 5.76 9.19 0.33
CA LEU A 226 4.44 8.91 -0.23
C LEU A 226 3.85 10.21 -0.78
N GLY A 227 3.34 10.19 -2.01
CA GLY A 227 2.72 11.34 -2.65
C GLY A 227 3.70 12.29 -3.34
N ALA A 228 5.01 12.05 -3.31
CA ALA A 228 5.98 12.80 -4.12
C ALA A 228 7.30 12.07 -4.24
N ARG A 229 8.10 12.49 -5.25
CA ARG A 229 9.51 12.13 -5.33
C ARG A 229 10.36 13.19 -4.62
N LYS A 230 11.22 12.75 -3.71
CA LYS A 230 12.12 13.62 -2.96
C LYS A 230 13.56 13.09 -3.02
N PHE A 231 14.44 13.89 -3.61
CA PHE A 231 15.88 13.63 -3.55
C PHE A 231 16.53 14.42 -2.41
N PRO A 232 17.55 13.88 -1.76
CA PRO A 232 18.35 14.64 -0.82
C PRO A 232 18.85 15.97 -1.43
N GLY A 233 18.70 17.08 -0.71
CA GLY A 233 19.15 18.39 -1.16
C GLY A 233 18.38 19.01 -2.32
N ARG A 234 17.35 18.35 -2.88
CA ARG A 234 16.54 18.89 -3.99
C ARG A 234 15.11 19.18 -3.54
N LYS A 235 14.40 20.03 -4.27
CA LYS A 235 12.95 20.22 -4.11
C LYS A 235 12.23 18.93 -4.45
N SER A 236 11.08 18.68 -3.80
CA SER A 236 10.17 17.60 -4.17
C SER A 236 9.55 17.85 -5.55
N SER A 237 9.15 16.77 -6.21
CA SER A 237 8.57 16.82 -7.56
C SER A 237 7.61 15.65 -7.78
N GLY A 238 6.83 15.68 -8.86
CA GLY A 238 5.89 14.60 -9.16
C GLY A 238 4.87 14.40 -8.06
N HIS A 239 4.32 15.51 -7.53
CA HIS A 239 3.35 15.45 -6.45
C HIS A 239 2.07 14.75 -6.90
N PHE A 240 1.57 13.86 -6.06
CA PHE A 240 0.33 13.15 -6.29
C PHE A 240 -0.86 14.11 -6.23
N MET A 241 -1.81 13.94 -7.12
CA MET A 241 -3.06 14.68 -7.15
C MET A 241 -4.20 13.69 -7.08
N GLY A 242 -4.87 13.64 -5.93
CA GLY A 242 -5.91 12.67 -5.64
C GLY A 242 -5.88 12.24 -4.17
N THR A 243 -6.55 11.16 -3.85
CA THR A 243 -6.69 10.66 -2.49
C THR A 243 -5.93 9.35 -2.32
N ILE A 244 -5.27 9.17 -1.18
CA ILE A 244 -4.55 7.94 -0.80
C ILE A 244 -5.09 7.48 0.55
N ASP A 245 -5.28 6.16 0.68
CA ASP A 245 -5.85 5.52 1.84
C ASP A 245 -5.20 4.15 2.10
N GLU A 246 -5.26 3.66 3.33
CA GLU A 246 -4.94 2.27 3.69
C GLU A 246 -3.56 1.79 3.22
N VAL A 247 -2.52 2.58 3.44
CA VAL A 247 -1.16 2.25 2.99
C VAL A 247 -0.52 1.20 3.89
N ARG A 248 -0.08 0.08 3.32
CA ARG A 248 0.57 -1.01 4.04
C ARG A 248 1.86 -1.48 3.36
N LEU A 249 2.80 -1.91 4.18
CA LEU A 249 4.07 -2.51 3.77
C LEU A 249 4.25 -3.87 4.42
N TYR A 250 4.67 -4.86 3.64
CA TYR A 250 4.95 -6.22 4.10
C TYR A 250 6.38 -6.62 3.78
N ALA A 251 7.04 -7.30 4.70
CA ALA A 251 8.40 -7.87 4.54
C ALA A 251 8.39 -9.22 3.79
N ARG A 252 7.37 -9.47 3.00
CA ARG A 252 7.24 -10.65 2.13
C ARG A 252 6.30 -10.35 0.95
N PRO A 253 6.36 -11.15 -0.12
CA PRO A 253 5.35 -11.07 -1.15
C PRO A 253 4.00 -11.56 -0.62
N LEU A 254 2.93 -10.82 -0.93
CA LEU A 254 1.56 -11.28 -0.74
C LEU A 254 1.17 -12.24 -1.87
N THR A 255 0.44 -13.29 -1.52
CA THR A 255 -0.22 -14.17 -2.48
C THR A 255 -1.47 -13.51 -3.07
N ALA A 256 -1.95 -14.00 -4.21
CA ALA A 256 -3.19 -13.50 -4.81
C ALA A 256 -4.40 -13.61 -3.87
N ALA A 257 -4.46 -14.66 -3.03
CA ALA A 257 -5.53 -14.84 -2.05
C ALA A 257 -5.46 -13.78 -0.94
N GLU A 258 -4.27 -13.44 -0.48
CA GLU A 258 -4.05 -12.39 0.52
C GLU A 258 -4.33 -10.99 -0.04
N VAL A 259 -3.96 -10.74 -1.29
CA VAL A 259 -4.34 -9.50 -1.99
C VAL A 259 -5.86 -9.37 -2.07
N TYR A 260 -6.57 -10.44 -2.42
CA TYR A 260 -8.04 -10.45 -2.40
C TYR A 260 -8.60 -10.23 -0.99
N GLN A 261 -8.03 -10.88 0.04
CA GLN A 261 -8.44 -10.70 1.43
C GLN A 261 -8.32 -9.23 1.86
N ASN A 262 -7.22 -8.56 1.54
CA ASN A 262 -7.02 -7.15 1.85
C ASN A 262 -7.96 -6.23 1.05
N PHE A 263 -8.21 -6.57 -0.22
CA PHE A 263 -9.14 -5.83 -1.09
C PHE A 263 -10.57 -5.81 -0.53
N VAL A 264 -11.07 -6.94 0.00
CA VAL A 264 -12.42 -7.03 0.55
C VAL A 264 -12.52 -6.60 2.01
N SER A 265 -11.41 -6.28 2.64
CA SER A 265 -11.36 -5.79 4.04
C SER A 265 -11.72 -4.32 4.09
N THR A 266 -13.00 -4.02 4.29
CA THR A 266 -13.56 -2.66 4.23
C THR A 266 -13.86 -2.05 5.59
N GLN A 267 -13.40 -2.66 6.68
CA GLN A 267 -13.57 -2.10 8.02
C GLN A 267 -12.27 -1.51 8.53
N PRO A 268 -12.34 -0.35 9.23
CA PRO A 268 -11.20 0.18 9.94
C PRO A 268 -10.61 -0.91 10.85
N TYR A 269 -9.31 -1.13 10.70
CA TYR A 269 -8.63 -2.10 11.54
C TYR A 269 -8.57 -1.60 12.98
N ASN A 270 -9.33 -2.22 13.87
CA ASN A 270 -9.19 -1.99 15.30
C ASN A 270 -7.86 -2.54 15.77
N VAL A 271 -6.82 -1.72 15.69
CA VAL A 271 -5.48 -2.10 16.08
C VAL A 271 -5.44 -2.33 17.59
N THR A 272 -5.29 -3.58 17.99
CA THR A 272 -4.74 -3.85 19.32
C THR A 272 -3.23 -3.65 19.20
N PRO A 273 -2.64 -2.59 19.78
CA PRO A 273 -1.22 -2.32 19.62
C PRO A 273 -0.40 -3.55 20.01
N LYS A 274 0.56 -3.93 19.17
CA LYS A 274 1.48 -5.03 19.42
C LYS A 274 2.15 -4.82 20.79
N GLY A 275 1.88 -5.72 21.75
CA GLY A 275 2.42 -5.64 23.11
C GLY A 275 1.50 -5.08 24.21
N LYS A 276 0.30 -4.59 23.90
CA LYS A 276 -0.70 -4.39 24.93
C LYS A 276 -1.52 -5.67 25.06
N LEU A 277 -1.21 -6.44 26.09
CA LEU A 277 -2.10 -7.51 26.58
C LEU A 277 -3.50 -6.93 26.69
N SER A 278 -4.46 -7.56 26.00
CA SER A 278 -5.83 -7.07 25.93
C SER A 278 -6.34 -6.82 27.36
N THR A 279 -7.06 -5.72 27.53
CA THR A 279 -7.71 -5.31 28.79
C THR A 279 -8.67 -6.35 29.38
N VAL A 280 -8.86 -7.49 28.72
CA VAL A 280 -9.55 -8.68 29.24
C VAL A 280 -8.90 -9.18 30.54
N TRP A 281 -7.57 -9.03 30.71
CA TRP A 281 -6.88 -9.36 31.98
C TRP A 281 -7.20 -8.38 33.11
N ALA A 282 -7.54 -7.14 32.83
CA ALA A 282 -7.95 -6.19 33.87
C ALA A 282 -9.33 -6.53 34.46
N THR A 283 -10.23 -7.05 33.63
CA THR A 283 -11.60 -7.43 34.05
C THR A 283 -11.63 -8.75 34.84
N LEU A 284 -10.63 -9.63 34.61
CA LEU A 284 -10.55 -10.88 35.39
C LEU A 284 -9.93 -10.69 36.77
N LYS A 285 -9.10 -9.67 37.01
CA LYS A 285 -8.54 -9.36 38.34
C LYS A 285 -9.52 -8.67 39.31
N THR A 286 -10.62 -8.16 38.82
CA THR A 286 -11.66 -7.53 39.68
C THR A 286 -12.77 -8.50 40.13
N LYS A 287 -12.67 -9.79 39.79
CA LYS A 287 -13.63 -10.85 40.16
C LYS A 287 -13.00 -11.99 40.99
N LEU A 288 -11.77 -11.81 41.48
CA LEU A 288 -11.13 -12.61 42.52
C LEU A 288 -10.88 -11.72 43.74
#